data_1548c536dcc9a1c04830c94c07d70a00
#
_entry.id   1548c536dcc9a1c04830c94c07d70a00
#
_cell.length_a   1.000
_cell.length_b   1.000
_cell.length_c   1.000
_cell.angle_alpha   90.00
_cell.angle_beta   90.00
_cell.angle_gamma   90.00
#
_symmetry.space_group_name_H-M   'P 1'
#
loop_
_entity.id
_entity.type
_entity.pdbx_description
1 polymer ?
#
loop_
_entity_poly.entity_id
_entity_poly.type
_entity_poly.pdbx_seq_one_letter_code
_entity_poly.pdbx_strand_id
1 'polypeptide(L)'
;MARRRRPEKREILPDPVYGDQVLSKFMNSVMLDGKKAVAEAIVYGALQTVEQRAKREPIGVFHDALNNVKPGIEVRSRRVGGATYQVPVEVRPERAQALAIRWLIASARNRSEHTMAARLSGELMDAANNRGNAVKKREDTHRMAEANRAFSHYRW
;
A
#
# COMPACT_ATOMS: atom_id res chain seq x y z
N MET A 1 -5.58 -10.26 -22.53
CA MET A 1 -4.20 -9.77 -22.45
C MET A 1 -3.75 -9.21 -23.80
N ALA A 2 -3.27 -7.98 -23.84
CA ALA A 2 -2.84 -7.36 -25.09
C ALA A 2 -1.52 -7.98 -25.56
N ARG A 3 -1.52 -8.63 -26.71
CA ARG A 3 -0.32 -9.25 -27.29
C ARG A 3 0.55 -8.28 -28.10
N ARG A 4 -0.07 -7.27 -28.72
CA ARG A 4 0.60 -6.40 -29.70
C ARG A 4 1.05 -5.06 -29.16
N ARG A 5 0.38 -4.52 -28.15
CA ARG A 5 0.77 -3.28 -27.48
C ARG A 5 0.29 -3.26 -26.03
N ARG A 6 1.02 -2.53 -25.19
CA ARG A 6 0.51 -2.21 -23.85
C ARG A 6 -0.52 -1.09 -23.96
N PRO A 7 -1.64 -1.15 -23.24
CA PRO A 7 -2.56 -0.04 -23.14
C PRO A 7 -1.84 1.15 -22.49
N GLU A 8 -2.19 2.35 -22.92
CA GLU A 8 -1.68 3.57 -22.29
C GLU A 8 -2.15 3.65 -20.84
N LYS A 9 -1.26 4.08 -19.96
CA LYS A 9 -1.63 4.31 -18.56
C LYS A 9 -2.47 5.58 -18.48
N ARG A 10 -3.63 5.49 -17.83
CA ARG A 10 -4.46 6.66 -17.58
C ARG A 10 -3.72 7.63 -16.67
N GLU A 11 -3.71 8.89 -17.05
CA GLU A 11 -3.17 9.95 -16.22
C GLU A 11 -4.09 10.19 -15.03
N ILE A 12 -3.52 10.27 -13.84
CA ILE A 12 -4.23 10.58 -12.60
C ILE A 12 -3.86 11.99 -12.20
N LEU A 13 -4.86 12.85 -12.10
CA LEU A 13 -4.67 14.23 -11.65
C LEU A 13 -4.33 14.25 -10.16
N PRO A 14 -3.44 15.16 -9.72
CA PRO A 14 -3.19 15.35 -8.30
C PRO A 14 -4.45 15.82 -7.57
N ASP A 15 -4.54 15.55 -6.26
CA ASP A 15 -5.67 16.00 -5.47
C ASP A 15 -5.67 17.54 -5.32
N PRO A 16 -6.85 18.17 -5.22
CA PRO A 16 -6.94 19.64 -5.20
C PRO A 16 -6.44 20.26 -3.90
N VAL A 17 -6.41 19.52 -2.78
CA VAL A 17 -6.04 20.08 -1.46
C VAL A 17 -4.54 20.07 -1.24
N TYR A 18 -3.88 18.93 -1.51
CA TYR A 18 -2.44 18.76 -1.28
C TYR A 18 -1.61 18.74 -2.56
N GLY A 19 -2.26 18.67 -3.72
CA GLY A 19 -1.57 18.56 -5.01
C GLY A 19 -0.78 17.28 -5.17
N ASP A 20 -1.18 16.19 -4.52
CA ASP A 20 -0.45 14.93 -4.46
C ASP A 20 -1.11 13.85 -5.33
N GLN A 21 -0.35 13.35 -6.30
CA GLN A 21 -0.84 12.35 -7.24
C GLN A 21 -0.99 10.96 -6.58
N VAL A 22 -0.11 10.65 -5.63
CA VAL A 22 -0.15 9.38 -4.88
C VAL A 22 -1.37 9.34 -3.97
N LEU A 23 -1.71 10.48 -3.37
CA LEU A 23 -2.93 10.61 -2.57
C LEU A 23 -4.19 10.39 -3.41
N SER A 24 -4.22 10.89 -4.64
CA SER A 24 -5.32 10.61 -5.57
C SER A 24 -5.46 9.12 -5.90
N LYS A 25 -4.33 8.44 -6.12
CA LYS A 25 -4.32 6.98 -6.29
C LYS A 25 -4.84 6.24 -5.05
N PHE A 26 -4.47 6.72 -3.89
CA PHE A 26 -4.92 6.17 -2.62
C PHE A 26 -6.44 6.32 -2.46
N MET A 27 -7.00 7.49 -2.75
CA MET A 27 -8.45 7.73 -2.74
C MET A 27 -9.19 6.79 -3.69
N ASN A 28 -8.68 6.62 -4.91
CA ASN A 28 -9.26 5.70 -5.88
C ASN A 28 -9.25 4.25 -5.38
N SER A 29 -8.26 3.87 -4.59
CA SER A 29 -8.16 2.53 -4.01
C SER A 29 -9.06 2.33 -2.79
N VAL A 30 -9.34 3.38 -2.04
CA VAL A 30 -10.31 3.39 -0.93
C VAL A 30 -11.74 3.31 -1.45
N MET A 31 -12.00 3.87 -2.62
CA MET A 31 -13.32 3.94 -3.23
C MET A 31 -13.96 2.56 -3.42
N LEU A 32 -15.24 2.45 -3.07
CA LEU A 32 -16.10 1.29 -3.32
C LEU A 32 -17.32 1.74 -4.15
N ASP A 33 -17.76 0.88 -5.06
CA ASP A 33 -18.95 1.09 -5.90
C ASP A 33 -18.95 2.43 -6.67
N GLY A 34 -17.78 2.93 -7.01
CA GLY A 34 -17.65 4.21 -7.72
C GLY A 34 -17.98 5.45 -6.89
N LYS A 35 -18.17 5.32 -5.57
CA LYS A 35 -18.52 6.42 -4.66
C LYS A 35 -17.30 7.26 -4.31
N LYS A 36 -16.82 8.04 -5.27
CA LYS A 36 -15.58 8.82 -5.11
C LYS A 36 -15.68 9.92 -4.06
N ALA A 37 -16.80 10.62 -3.98
CA ALA A 37 -17.01 11.66 -2.99
C ALA A 37 -16.92 11.12 -1.55
N VAL A 38 -17.42 9.92 -1.31
CA VAL A 38 -17.32 9.24 -0.01
C VAL A 38 -15.86 8.90 0.30
N ALA A 39 -15.12 8.37 -0.67
CA ALA A 39 -13.70 8.04 -0.51
C ALA A 39 -12.87 9.30 -0.21
N GLU A 40 -13.11 10.40 -0.90
CA GLU A 40 -12.45 11.68 -0.64
C GLU A 40 -12.75 12.19 0.78
N ALA A 41 -14.01 12.14 1.21
CA ALA A 41 -14.40 12.54 2.55
C ALA A 41 -13.70 11.70 3.63
N ILE A 42 -13.59 10.39 3.43
CA ILE A 42 -12.88 9.48 4.34
C ILE A 42 -11.40 9.85 4.43
N VAL A 43 -10.74 10.01 3.31
CA VAL A 43 -9.29 10.28 3.26
C VAL A 43 -8.96 11.66 3.84
N TYR A 44 -9.69 12.69 3.45
CA TYR A 44 -9.48 14.04 4.00
C TYR A 44 -9.80 14.10 5.50
N GLY A 45 -10.86 13.44 5.94
CA GLY A 45 -11.19 13.32 7.36
C GLY A 45 -10.11 12.60 8.16
N ALA A 46 -9.54 11.54 7.60
CA ALA A 46 -8.43 10.81 8.20
C ALA A 46 -7.18 11.69 8.31
N LEU A 47 -6.81 12.41 7.25
CA LEU A 47 -5.67 13.32 7.24
C LEU A 47 -5.83 14.48 8.22
N GLN A 48 -7.03 15.04 8.35
CA GLN A 48 -7.32 16.06 9.32
C GLN A 48 -7.15 15.55 10.77
N THR A 49 -7.60 14.33 11.04
CA THR A 49 -7.38 13.69 12.35
C THR A 49 -5.90 13.44 12.63
N VAL A 50 -5.15 13.02 11.62
CA VAL A 50 -3.69 12.82 11.70
C VAL A 50 -3.00 14.15 12.04
N GLU A 51 -3.36 15.24 11.39
CA GLU A 51 -2.82 16.57 11.66
C GLU A 51 -3.04 16.99 13.11
N GLN A 52 -4.24 16.80 13.61
CA GLN A 52 -4.62 17.17 14.99
C GLN A 52 -3.87 16.33 16.04
N ARG A 53 -3.69 15.02 15.79
CA ARG A 53 -3.08 14.10 16.75
C ARG A 53 -1.57 14.05 16.67
N ALA A 54 -1.02 14.01 15.47
CA ALA A 54 0.43 13.94 15.25
C ALA A 54 1.12 15.31 15.33
N LYS A 55 0.37 16.40 15.22
CA LYS A 55 0.88 17.78 15.18
C LYS A 55 1.95 17.97 14.11
N ARG A 56 1.80 17.28 12.99
CA ARG A 56 2.68 17.31 11.83
C ARG A 56 1.84 17.54 10.59
N GLU A 57 2.50 17.94 9.51
CA GLU A 57 1.85 18.02 8.20
C GLU A 57 1.31 16.64 7.79
N PRO A 58 -0.01 16.52 7.51
CA PRO A 58 -0.64 15.21 7.31
C PRO A 58 -0.13 14.50 6.07
N ILE A 59 0.20 15.23 5.00
CA ILE A 59 0.73 14.61 3.77
C ILE A 59 2.12 14.00 4.00
N GLY A 60 2.93 14.60 4.85
CA GLY A 60 4.22 14.05 5.26
C GLY A 60 4.06 12.74 6.03
N VAL A 61 3.10 12.67 6.94
CA VAL A 61 2.77 11.44 7.69
C VAL A 61 2.27 10.35 6.73
N PHE A 62 1.43 10.72 5.77
CA PHE A 62 0.94 9.80 4.73
C PHE A 62 2.09 9.19 3.92
N HIS A 63 3.04 10.00 3.45
CA HIS A 63 4.20 9.52 2.72
C HIS A 63 5.12 8.66 3.58
N ASP A 64 5.35 9.04 4.83
CA ASP A 64 6.12 8.22 5.77
C ASP A 64 5.47 6.86 5.98
N ALA A 65 4.16 6.82 6.17
CA ALA A 65 3.40 5.58 6.30
C ALA A 65 3.54 4.69 5.06
N LEU A 66 3.37 5.25 3.86
CA LEU A 66 3.56 4.51 2.61
C LEU A 66 4.98 3.96 2.49
N ASN A 67 5.99 4.78 2.73
CA ASN A 67 7.39 4.36 2.61
C ASN A 67 7.74 3.25 3.59
N ASN A 68 7.18 3.28 4.79
CA ASN A 68 7.40 2.24 5.80
C ASN A 68 6.70 0.93 5.46
N VAL A 69 5.66 0.95 4.65
CA VAL A 69 4.89 -0.26 4.25
C VAL A 69 5.37 -0.83 2.91
N LYS A 70 6.04 -0.05 2.07
CA LYS A 70 6.55 -0.52 0.78
C LYS A 70 7.49 -1.71 0.94
N PRO A 71 7.19 -2.88 0.33
CA PRO A 71 8.11 -4.01 0.36
C PRO A 71 9.24 -3.83 -0.67
N GLY A 72 10.45 -4.25 -0.32
CA GLY A 72 11.58 -4.31 -1.25
C GLY A 72 11.68 -5.64 -1.97
N ILE A 73 11.14 -6.71 -1.36
CA ILE A 73 11.21 -8.07 -1.88
C ILE A 73 9.89 -8.80 -1.60
N GLU A 74 9.51 -9.66 -2.50
CA GLU A 74 8.36 -10.57 -2.35
C GLU A 74 8.71 -11.96 -2.85
N VAL A 75 7.85 -12.94 -2.60
CA VAL A 75 8.00 -14.28 -3.18
C VAL A 75 6.99 -14.47 -4.32
N ARG A 76 7.46 -15.13 -5.37
CA ARG A 76 6.60 -15.56 -6.49
C ARG A 76 6.74 -17.06 -6.69
N SER A 77 5.60 -17.70 -6.94
CA SER A 77 5.59 -19.12 -7.27
C SER A 77 6.16 -19.35 -8.66
N ARG A 78 7.08 -20.28 -8.76
CA ARG A 78 7.63 -20.75 -10.03
C ARG A 78 7.61 -22.28 -10.06
N ARG A 79 7.17 -22.83 -11.18
CA ARG A 79 7.16 -24.27 -11.41
C ARG A 79 8.44 -24.68 -12.13
N VAL A 80 9.21 -25.56 -11.51
CA VAL A 80 10.45 -26.08 -12.06
C VAL A 80 10.46 -27.60 -11.89
N GLY A 81 10.53 -28.35 -13.00
CA GLY A 81 10.59 -29.83 -12.97
C GLY A 81 9.38 -30.47 -12.27
N GLY A 82 8.19 -29.91 -12.38
CA GLY A 82 6.97 -30.41 -11.75
C GLY A 82 6.76 -29.99 -10.30
N ALA A 83 7.76 -29.42 -9.63
CA ALA A 83 7.67 -28.86 -8.29
C ALA A 83 7.42 -27.35 -8.32
N THR A 84 6.67 -26.84 -7.36
CA THR A 84 6.40 -25.40 -7.22
C THR A 84 7.27 -24.83 -6.12
N TYR A 85 8.07 -23.82 -6.46
CA TYR A 85 8.97 -23.12 -5.54
C TYR A 85 8.49 -21.70 -5.32
N GLN A 86 8.62 -21.20 -4.09
CA GLN A 86 8.43 -19.79 -3.75
C GLN A 86 9.77 -19.07 -3.95
N VAL A 87 9.89 -18.29 -5.01
CA VAL A 87 11.14 -17.65 -5.41
C VAL A 87 11.13 -16.18 -4.97
N PRO A 88 12.13 -15.73 -4.16
CA PRO A 88 12.26 -14.32 -3.82
C PRO A 88 12.60 -13.47 -5.04
N VAL A 89 11.89 -12.38 -5.24
CA VAL A 89 12.12 -11.41 -6.32
C VAL A 89 12.03 -9.99 -5.81
N GLU A 90 12.84 -9.12 -6.37
CA GLU A 90 12.75 -7.68 -6.07
C GLU A 90 11.43 -7.10 -6.56
N VAL A 91 10.89 -6.17 -5.80
CA VAL A 91 9.64 -5.49 -6.12
C VAL A 91 9.94 -4.16 -6.82
N ARG A 92 9.38 -3.97 -8.01
CA ARG A 92 9.48 -2.71 -8.74
C ARG A 92 8.80 -1.57 -7.97
N PRO A 93 9.29 -0.32 -8.05
CA PRO A 93 8.73 0.81 -7.29
C PRO A 93 7.22 1.00 -7.46
N GLU A 94 6.70 0.88 -8.68
CA GLU A 94 5.25 0.99 -8.95
C GLU A 94 4.43 -0.09 -8.23
N ARG A 95 4.94 -1.32 -8.21
CA ARG A 95 4.29 -2.43 -7.51
C ARG A 95 4.43 -2.28 -6.00
N ALA A 96 5.57 -1.83 -5.50
CA ALA A 96 5.76 -1.57 -4.08
C ALA A 96 4.76 -0.54 -3.56
N GLN A 97 4.53 0.53 -4.31
CA GLN A 97 3.51 1.53 -3.98
C GLN A 97 2.10 0.93 -4.00
N ALA A 98 1.76 0.16 -5.02
CA ALA A 98 0.44 -0.48 -5.12
C ALA A 98 0.19 -1.46 -3.96
N LEU A 99 1.19 -2.23 -3.57
CA LEU A 99 1.11 -3.15 -2.43
C LEU A 99 0.97 -2.39 -1.11
N ALA A 100 1.75 -1.31 -0.91
CA ALA A 100 1.65 -0.47 0.29
C ALA A 100 0.25 0.13 0.45
N ILE A 101 -0.32 0.69 -0.61
CA ILE A 101 -1.68 1.22 -0.62
C ILE A 101 -2.69 0.14 -0.25
N ARG A 102 -2.60 -1.02 -0.89
CA ARG A 102 -3.51 -2.15 -0.64
C ARG A 102 -3.44 -2.64 0.79
N TRP A 103 -2.24 -2.78 1.34
CA TRP A 103 -2.06 -3.27 2.71
C TRP A 103 -2.50 -2.26 3.75
N LEU A 104 -2.25 -0.97 3.55
CA LEU A 104 -2.75 0.08 4.43
C LEU A 104 -4.28 0.09 4.49
N ILE A 105 -4.93 0.03 3.35
CA ILE A 105 -6.40 0.03 3.26
C ILE A 105 -6.99 -1.23 3.89
N ALA A 106 -6.45 -2.40 3.58
CA ALA A 106 -6.91 -3.67 4.15
C ALA A 106 -6.72 -3.71 5.67
N SER A 107 -5.57 -3.25 6.15
CA SER A 107 -5.30 -3.18 7.59
C SER A 107 -6.21 -2.18 8.30
N ALA A 108 -6.47 -1.03 7.70
CA ALA A 108 -7.41 -0.04 8.24
C ALA A 108 -8.83 -0.62 8.35
N ARG A 109 -9.30 -1.33 7.32
CA ARG A 109 -10.63 -1.95 7.32
C ARG A 109 -10.82 -2.99 8.45
N ASN A 110 -9.75 -3.63 8.88
CA ASN A 110 -9.77 -4.63 9.94
C ASN A 110 -9.60 -4.05 11.35
N ARG A 111 -9.45 -2.74 11.49
CA ARG A 111 -9.33 -2.09 12.80
C ARG A 111 -10.68 -2.01 13.51
N SER A 112 -10.62 -1.80 14.81
CA SER A 112 -11.80 -1.78 15.70
C SER A 112 -12.48 -0.42 15.83
N GLU A 113 -11.88 0.66 15.31
CA GLU A 113 -12.50 1.99 15.37
C GLU A 113 -13.84 2.02 14.62
N HIS A 114 -14.72 2.91 15.03
CA HIS A 114 -16.10 2.92 14.55
C HIS A 114 -16.23 3.35 13.10
N THR A 115 -15.51 4.38 12.67
CA THR A 115 -15.59 4.92 11.31
C THR A 115 -14.36 4.56 10.48
N MET A 116 -14.51 4.50 9.16
CA MET A 116 -13.36 4.24 8.27
C MET A 116 -12.34 5.38 8.33
N ALA A 117 -12.76 6.63 8.48
CA ALA A 117 -11.85 7.75 8.66
C ALA A 117 -10.99 7.60 9.92
N ALA A 118 -11.58 7.17 11.04
CA ALA A 118 -10.85 6.90 12.28
C ALA A 118 -9.90 5.70 12.14
N ARG A 119 -10.34 4.63 11.48
CA ARG A 119 -9.51 3.46 11.19
C ARG A 119 -8.30 3.82 10.34
N LEU A 120 -8.52 4.58 9.28
CA LEU A 120 -7.48 5.00 8.36
C LEU A 120 -6.47 5.92 9.03
N SER A 121 -6.93 6.90 9.82
CA SER A 121 -6.04 7.78 10.58
C SER A 121 -5.18 7.01 11.58
N GLY A 122 -5.76 6.06 12.29
CA GLY A 122 -5.03 5.18 13.22
C GLY A 122 -3.96 4.35 12.51
N GLU A 123 -4.30 3.72 11.39
CA GLU A 123 -3.34 2.92 10.63
C GLU A 123 -2.21 3.76 10.02
N LEU A 124 -2.52 4.94 9.48
CA LEU A 124 -1.51 5.86 8.94
C LEU A 124 -0.52 6.31 10.02
N MET A 125 -1.02 6.68 11.20
CA MET A 125 -0.13 7.09 12.32
C MET A 125 0.74 5.92 12.80
N ASP A 126 0.17 4.73 12.94
CA ASP A 126 0.93 3.54 13.35
C ASP A 126 1.98 3.19 12.30
N ALA A 127 1.63 3.18 11.03
CA ALA A 127 2.56 2.88 9.93
C ALA A 127 3.69 3.92 9.82
N ALA A 128 3.38 5.20 10.02
CA ALA A 128 4.40 6.26 10.04
C ALA A 128 5.44 6.04 11.16
N ASN A 129 5.03 5.39 12.26
CA ASN A 129 5.91 5.02 13.37
C ASN A 129 6.42 3.57 13.30
N ASN A 130 6.39 2.94 12.13
CA ASN A 130 6.77 1.52 11.94
C ASN A 130 6.00 0.53 12.82
N ARG A 131 4.73 0.78 13.03
CA ARG A 131 3.83 -0.08 13.81
C ARG A 131 2.58 -0.42 12.99
N GLY A 132 1.76 -1.29 13.51
CA GLY A 132 0.48 -1.66 12.92
C GLY A 132 0.54 -2.85 11.96
N ASN A 133 -0.62 -3.29 11.51
CA ASN A 133 -0.77 -4.52 10.74
C ASN A 133 -0.24 -4.39 9.30
N ALA A 134 -0.25 -3.21 8.71
CA ALA A 134 0.32 -2.99 7.38
C ALA A 134 1.84 -3.18 7.39
N VAL A 135 2.52 -2.62 8.38
CA VAL A 135 3.97 -2.82 8.58
C VAL A 135 4.27 -4.29 8.89
N LYS A 136 3.46 -4.93 9.72
CA LYS A 136 3.58 -6.35 9.99
C LYS A 136 3.46 -7.20 8.71
N LYS A 137 2.56 -6.86 7.82
CA LYS A 137 2.40 -7.52 6.52
C LYS A 137 3.67 -7.41 5.67
N ARG A 138 4.29 -6.24 5.65
CA ARG A 138 5.59 -6.05 4.98
C ARG A 138 6.66 -6.93 5.62
N GLU A 139 6.78 -6.93 6.95
CA GLU A 139 7.75 -7.75 7.68
C GLU A 139 7.56 -9.23 7.41
N ASP A 140 6.33 -9.72 7.43
CA ASP A 140 6.01 -11.12 7.13
C ASP A 140 6.39 -11.47 5.68
N THR A 141 6.15 -10.57 4.75
CA THR A 141 6.55 -10.74 3.34
C THR A 141 8.08 -10.83 3.19
N HIS A 142 8.82 -9.95 3.87
CA HIS A 142 10.28 -9.97 3.90
C HIS A 142 10.82 -11.24 4.58
N ARG A 143 10.21 -11.66 5.66
CA ARG A 143 10.59 -12.91 6.37
C ARG A 143 10.36 -14.14 5.49
N MET A 144 9.25 -14.17 4.77
CA MET A 144 8.97 -15.25 3.82
C MET A 144 9.99 -15.29 2.68
N ALA A 145 10.37 -14.14 2.16
CA ALA A 145 11.42 -14.04 1.13
C ALA A 145 12.78 -14.50 1.66
N GLU A 146 13.14 -14.15 2.88
CA GLU A 146 14.38 -14.58 3.52
C GLU A 146 14.38 -16.10 3.76
N ALA A 147 13.28 -16.66 4.23
CA ALA A 147 13.13 -18.11 4.43
C ALA A 147 13.28 -18.90 3.12
N ASN A 148 12.92 -18.32 1.99
CA ASN A 148 13.05 -18.93 0.65
C ASN A 148 14.30 -18.48 -0.11
N ARG A 149 15.25 -17.83 0.55
CA ARG A 149 16.46 -17.30 -0.06
C ARG A 149 17.26 -18.34 -0.84
N ALA A 150 17.25 -19.57 -0.39
CA ALA A 150 17.94 -20.69 -1.07
C ALA A 150 17.46 -20.90 -2.52
N PHE A 151 16.24 -20.49 -2.85
CA PHE A 151 15.64 -20.62 -4.18
C PHE A 151 15.83 -19.37 -5.06
N SER A 152 16.59 -18.38 -4.63
CA SER A 152 16.80 -17.13 -5.37
C SER A 152 17.42 -17.33 -6.76
N HIS A 153 18.18 -18.40 -6.94
CA HIS A 153 18.77 -18.77 -8.24
C HIS A 153 17.74 -19.27 -9.25
N TYR A 154 16.50 -19.56 -8.85
CA TYR A 154 15.40 -19.93 -9.75
C TYR A 154 14.66 -18.71 -10.31
N ARG A 155 15.00 -17.49 -9.94
CA ARG A 155 14.38 -16.30 -10.50
C ARG A 155 14.66 -16.17 -11.99
N TRP A 156 13.69 -15.59 -12.72
CA TRP A 156 13.76 -15.40 -14.16
C TRP A 156 13.89 -13.95 -14.58
#